data_39278072aff02a9cfd42bf2d51b1b175
#
_entry.id   39278072aff02a9cfd42bf2d51b1b175
#
_cell.length_a   1.000
_cell.length_b   1.000
_cell.length_c   1.000
_cell.angle_alpha   90.00
_cell.angle_beta   90.00
_cell.angle_gamma   90.00
#
_symmetry.space_group_name_H-M   'P 1'
#
loop_
_entity.id
_entity.type
_entity.pdbx_description
1 polymer ?
#
loop_
_entity_poly.entity_id
_entity_poly.type
_entity_poly.pdbx_seq_one_letter_code
_entity_poly.pdbx_strand_id
1 'polypeptide(L)'
;MAIVTLQNVTYKYPLTEAPVLQNVNLQINEGEFVAVIGPNGAGKSTLCYTLAGFVPHFFKGELTGTVEVAGVETHQSSLNEWVLNVGLAFQNPFNQISGAKYTVFEEIAFGLENIGVPREEMKPRVEKALALTGISDLADRSPYSLSGGQQQRVALTSILVMEPKVLVLDEPTSQMD
;
A
#
# COMPACT_ATOMS: atom_id res chain seq x y z
N MET A 1 4.88 -7.99 19.51
CA MET A 1 5.73 -6.78 19.47
C MET A 1 5.01 -5.75 18.63
N ALA A 2 5.07 -4.46 18.97
CA ALA A 2 4.42 -3.42 18.14
C ALA A 2 5.13 -3.36 16.78
N ILE A 3 4.36 -3.40 15.70
CA ILE A 3 4.85 -3.25 14.32
C ILE A 3 4.45 -1.89 13.74
N VAL A 4 3.39 -1.28 14.29
CA VAL A 4 2.95 0.09 13.99
C VAL A 4 2.81 0.85 15.30
N THR A 5 3.37 2.05 15.35
CA THR A 5 3.23 2.96 16.50
C THR A 5 3.03 4.40 15.99
N LEU A 6 1.92 5.01 16.35
CA LEU A 6 1.64 6.43 16.18
C LEU A 6 1.54 7.08 17.57
N GLN A 7 2.26 8.19 17.77
CA GLN A 7 2.22 8.95 19.03
C GLN A 7 1.95 10.42 18.74
N ASN A 8 0.80 10.91 19.22
CA ASN A 8 0.35 12.30 19.10
C ASN A 8 0.38 12.82 17.65
N VAL A 9 0.05 11.97 16.69
CA VAL A 9 0.17 12.29 15.27
C VAL A 9 -0.92 13.27 14.86
N THR A 10 -0.49 14.42 14.37
CA THR A 10 -1.36 15.43 13.77
C THR A 10 -0.83 15.75 12.38
N TYR A 11 -1.73 15.75 11.39
CA TYR A 11 -1.36 16.06 10.01
C TYR A 11 -2.34 17.02 9.36
N LYS A 12 -1.79 18.01 8.66
CA LYS A 12 -2.50 19.04 7.92
C LYS A 12 -1.96 19.11 6.49
N TYR A 13 -2.86 19.00 5.50
CA TYR A 13 -2.51 19.19 4.09
C TYR A 13 -2.10 20.64 3.81
N PRO A 14 -1.26 20.89 2.76
CA PRO A 14 -0.99 22.25 2.32
C PRO A 14 -2.29 22.97 1.96
N LEU A 15 -2.35 24.26 2.26
CA LEU A 15 -3.47 25.15 1.94
C LEU A 15 -4.82 24.80 2.60
N THR A 16 -4.86 23.89 3.56
CA THR A 16 -6.05 23.65 4.38
C THR A 16 -5.97 24.43 5.68
N GLU A 17 -7.14 24.81 6.26
CA GLU A 17 -7.17 25.52 7.54
C GLU A 17 -7.04 24.58 8.74
N ALA A 18 -7.64 23.41 8.65
CA ALA A 18 -7.71 22.46 9.76
C ALA A 18 -6.90 21.17 9.46
N PRO A 19 -6.32 20.56 10.50
CA PRO A 19 -5.67 19.26 10.36
C PRO A 19 -6.72 18.15 10.11
N VAL A 20 -6.33 17.17 9.27
CA VAL A 20 -7.16 16.00 8.95
C VAL A 20 -6.94 14.87 9.96
N LEU A 21 -5.72 14.69 10.45
CA LEU A 21 -5.43 13.82 11.59
C LEU A 21 -5.14 14.71 12.80
N GLN A 22 -5.73 14.39 13.95
CA GLN A 22 -5.60 15.20 15.15
C GLN A 22 -5.27 14.33 16.36
N ASN A 23 -4.06 14.45 16.87
CA ASN A 23 -3.57 13.77 18.07
C ASN A 23 -3.85 12.25 18.05
N VAL A 24 -3.61 11.61 16.89
CA VAL A 24 -3.84 10.18 16.71
C VAL A 24 -2.79 9.40 17.48
N ASN A 25 -3.25 8.48 18.31
CA ASN A 25 -2.42 7.51 19.02
C ASN A 25 -2.91 6.11 18.64
N LEU A 26 -2.01 5.26 18.12
CA LEU A 26 -2.34 3.94 17.62
C LEU A 26 -1.15 3.01 17.84
N GLN A 27 -1.43 1.81 18.29
CA GLN A 27 -0.44 0.74 18.36
C GLN A 27 -1.05 -0.53 17.80
N ILE A 28 -0.32 -1.16 16.86
CA ILE A 28 -0.72 -2.44 16.25
C ILE A 28 0.45 -3.41 16.45
N ASN A 29 0.16 -4.62 16.90
CA ASN A 29 1.16 -5.66 17.05
C ASN A 29 1.27 -6.52 15.78
N GLU A 30 2.39 -7.21 15.65
CA GLU A 30 2.62 -8.16 14.57
C GLU A 30 1.54 -9.25 14.57
N GLY A 31 1.00 -9.56 13.39
CA GLY A 31 -0.07 -10.54 13.20
C GLY A 31 -1.48 -10.03 13.51
N GLU A 32 -1.66 -8.79 13.95
CA GLU A 32 -2.98 -8.21 14.16
C GLU A 32 -3.64 -7.79 12.83
N PHE A 33 -4.95 -8.00 12.76
CA PHE A 33 -5.82 -7.46 11.72
C PHE A 33 -6.67 -6.34 12.32
N VAL A 34 -6.50 -5.11 11.82
CA VAL A 34 -7.17 -3.92 12.34
C VAL A 34 -8.04 -3.30 11.26
N ALA A 35 -9.33 -3.06 11.58
CA ALA A 35 -10.25 -2.34 10.72
C ALA A 35 -10.45 -0.90 11.22
N VAL A 36 -10.24 0.09 10.34
CA VAL A 36 -10.51 1.50 10.60
C VAL A 36 -11.85 1.88 9.95
N ILE A 37 -12.83 2.24 10.77
CA ILE A 37 -14.17 2.59 10.31
C ILE A 37 -14.49 4.05 10.66
N GLY A 38 -15.32 4.68 9.83
CA GLY A 38 -15.76 6.05 10.03
C GLY A 38 -16.40 6.64 8.77
N PRO A 39 -17.05 7.80 8.87
CA PRO A 39 -17.69 8.46 7.73
C PRO A 39 -16.69 8.92 6.67
N ASN A 40 -17.19 9.26 5.48
CA ASN A 40 -16.37 9.89 4.45
C ASN A 40 -15.83 11.23 4.96
N GLY A 41 -14.56 11.51 4.63
CA GLY A 41 -13.87 12.70 5.12
C GLY A 41 -13.28 12.60 6.54
N ALA A 42 -13.45 11.46 7.24
CA ALA A 42 -12.90 11.27 8.60
C ALA A 42 -11.36 11.08 8.64
N GLY A 43 -10.66 11.12 7.51
CA GLY A 43 -9.21 10.97 7.46
C GLY A 43 -8.69 9.54 7.31
N LYS A 44 -9.56 8.54 7.01
CA LYS A 44 -9.14 7.13 6.87
C LYS A 44 -8.04 6.94 5.83
N SER A 45 -8.23 7.43 4.60
CA SER A 45 -7.20 7.36 3.54
C SER A 45 -5.94 8.14 3.91
N THR A 46 -6.08 9.27 4.60
CA THR A 46 -4.93 10.03 5.11
C THR A 46 -4.13 9.22 6.14
N LEU A 47 -4.81 8.48 7.01
CA LEU A 47 -4.15 7.55 7.93
C LEU A 47 -3.43 6.44 7.16
N CYS A 48 -4.07 5.84 6.14
CA CYS A 48 -3.43 4.85 5.26
C CYS A 48 -2.16 5.42 4.59
N TYR A 49 -2.22 6.65 4.07
CA TYR A 49 -1.06 7.31 3.45
C TYR A 49 0.04 7.63 4.46
N THR A 50 -0.33 7.96 5.71
CA THR A 50 0.63 8.17 6.78
C THR A 50 1.35 6.87 7.13
N LEU A 51 0.61 5.77 7.28
CA LEU A 51 1.18 4.44 7.56
C LEU A 51 2.05 3.90 6.42
N ALA A 52 1.78 4.29 5.18
CA ALA A 52 2.55 3.90 4.01
C ALA A 52 3.70 4.88 3.65
N GLY A 53 3.94 5.92 4.46
CA GLY A 53 5.01 6.89 4.26
C GLY A 53 4.76 7.91 3.14
N PHE A 54 3.57 7.90 2.50
CA PHE A 54 3.22 8.92 1.51
C PHE A 54 3.08 10.31 2.15
N VAL A 55 2.68 10.35 3.43
CA VAL A 55 2.68 11.55 4.25
C VAL A 55 3.90 11.50 5.18
N PRO A 56 4.77 12.49 5.18
CA PRO A 56 4.78 13.73 4.41
C PRO A 56 5.61 13.66 3.12
N HIS A 57 6.16 12.49 2.76
CA HIS A 57 7.16 12.39 1.68
C HIS A 57 6.59 12.76 0.31
N PHE A 58 5.42 12.28 -0.05
CA PHE A 58 4.73 12.58 -1.30
C PHE A 58 3.68 13.68 -1.12
N PHE A 59 2.73 13.49 -0.21
CA PHE A 59 1.77 14.52 0.17
C PHE A 59 2.43 15.46 1.18
N LYS A 60 2.93 16.60 0.67
CA LYS A 60 3.55 17.64 1.51
C LYS A 60 2.52 18.22 2.48
N GLY A 61 2.98 18.75 3.58
CA GLY A 61 2.13 19.32 4.61
C GLY A 61 2.86 19.36 5.95
N GLU A 62 2.10 19.60 7.00
CA GLU A 62 2.63 19.69 8.36
C GLU A 62 2.30 18.40 9.11
N LEU A 63 3.29 17.55 9.34
CA LEU A 63 3.18 16.34 10.16
C LEU A 63 3.91 16.58 11.49
N THR A 64 3.23 16.35 12.59
CA THR A 64 3.80 16.35 13.94
C THR A 64 3.51 15.05 14.66
N GLY A 65 4.22 14.78 15.76
CA GLY A 65 4.18 13.48 16.43
C GLY A 65 5.12 12.47 15.79
N THR A 66 5.06 11.22 16.23
CA THR A 66 5.93 10.13 15.76
C THR A 66 5.11 9.08 15.03
N VAL A 67 5.59 8.67 13.86
CA VAL A 67 5.05 7.55 13.07
C VAL A 67 6.18 6.56 12.84
N GLU A 68 6.03 5.37 13.37
CA GLU A 68 6.95 4.25 13.17
C GLU A 68 6.18 3.04 12.64
N VAL A 69 6.64 2.46 11.54
CA VAL A 69 6.06 1.27 10.93
C VAL A 69 7.17 0.30 10.53
N ALA A 70 7.10 -0.93 11.04
CA ALA A 70 8.08 -1.98 10.79
C ALA A 70 9.55 -1.57 11.11
N GLY A 71 9.74 -0.72 12.12
CA GLY A 71 11.05 -0.18 12.52
C GLY A 71 11.54 1.01 11.69
N VAL A 72 10.70 1.52 10.78
CA VAL A 72 11.00 2.71 9.96
C VAL A 72 10.26 3.90 10.53
N GLU A 73 10.98 4.97 10.90
CA GLU A 73 10.42 6.20 11.44
C GLU A 73 10.38 7.30 10.36
N THR A 74 9.22 7.96 10.23
CA THR A 74 8.92 8.90 9.13
C THR A 74 9.92 10.06 9.03
N HIS A 75 10.34 10.67 10.13
CA HIS A 75 11.21 11.84 10.10
C HIS A 75 12.70 11.52 9.82
N GLN A 76 13.07 10.23 9.93
CA GLN A 76 14.45 9.78 9.83
C GLN A 76 14.75 8.96 8.58
N SER A 77 13.70 8.59 7.82
CA SER A 77 13.78 7.65 6.71
C SER A 77 13.35 8.24 5.37
N SER A 78 13.85 7.64 4.30
CA SER A 78 13.42 7.92 2.92
C SER A 78 12.20 7.09 2.52
N LEU A 79 11.48 7.50 1.48
CA LEU A 79 10.36 6.72 0.95
C LEU A 79 10.79 5.31 0.46
N ASN A 80 12.03 5.16 0.01
CA ASN A 80 12.55 3.85 -0.43
C ASN A 80 12.60 2.83 0.71
N GLU A 81 12.87 3.25 1.94
CA GLU A 81 12.86 2.36 3.11
C GLU A 81 11.45 1.91 3.46
N TRP A 82 10.44 2.77 3.24
CA TRP A 82 9.04 2.42 3.43
C TRP A 82 8.55 1.37 2.42
N VAL A 83 8.88 1.53 1.14
CA VAL A 83 8.44 0.63 0.06
C VAL A 83 8.83 -0.84 0.32
N LEU A 84 9.95 -1.08 0.99
CA LEU A 84 10.41 -2.43 1.31
C LEU A 84 9.66 -3.06 2.50
N ASN A 85 8.96 -2.25 3.30
CA ASN A 85 8.34 -2.70 4.54
C ASN A 85 6.82 -2.61 4.52
N VAL A 86 6.26 -1.66 3.76
CA VAL A 86 4.82 -1.37 3.78
C VAL A 86 4.24 -1.45 2.37
N GLY A 87 3.23 -2.27 2.20
CA GLY A 87 2.42 -2.32 0.98
C GLY A 87 1.14 -1.51 1.16
N LEU A 88 0.82 -0.63 0.20
CA LEU A 88 -0.44 0.12 0.17
C LEU A 88 -1.28 -0.27 -1.04
N ALA A 89 -2.50 -0.76 -0.80
CA ALA A 89 -3.52 -0.90 -1.83
C ALA A 89 -4.42 0.33 -1.84
N PHE A 90 -4.46 1.02 -2.98
CA PHE A 90 -5.32 2.18 -3.19
C PHE A 90 -6.78 1.77 -3.41
N GLN A 91 -7.72 2.64 -3.04
CA GLN A 91 -9.14 2.48 -3.29
C GLN A 91 -9.44 2.26 -4.78
N ASN A 92 -8.76 2.99 -5.67
CA ASN A 92 -8.90 2.83 -7.11
C ASN A 92 -7.72 2.00 -7.67
N PRO A 93 -7.97 0.78 -8.22
CA PRO A 93 -6.92 -0.10 -8.76
C PRO A 93 -6.15 0.52 -9.95
N PHE A 94 -6.76 1.45 -10.70
CA PHE A 94 -6.07 2.15 -11.78
C PHE A 94 -4.88 2.99 -11.30
N ASN A 95 -4.89 3.43 -10.04
CA ASN A 95 -3.76 4.16 -9.47
C ASN A 95 -2.58 3.24 -9.13
N GLN A 96 -2.82 1.92 -9.10
CA GLN A 96 -1.84 0.89 -8.76
C GLN A 96 -1.19 0.28 -10.01
N ILE A 97 -1.96 0.12 -11.10
CA ILE A 97 -1.47 -0.46 -12.34
C ILE A 97 -0.52 0.54 -13.01
N SER A 98 0.74 0.12 -13.20
CA SER A 98 1.83 1.00 -13.67
C SER A 98 1.64 1.46 -15.11
N GLY A 99 1.01 0.65 -15.94
CA GLY A 99 0.87 0.88 -17.36
C GLY A 99 2.15 0.67 -18.19
N ALA A 100 3.21 0.25 -17.54
CA ALA A 100 4.50 0.02 -18.20
C ALA A 100 4.63 -1.36 -18.83
N LYS A 101 3.69 -2.27 -18.52
CA LYS A 101 3.76 -3.69 -18.87
C LYS A 101 2.55 -4.13 -19.68
N TYR A 102 2.76 -5.14 -20.53
CA TYR A 102 1.71 -5.62 -21.46
C TYR A 102 0.86 -6.74 -20.87
N THR A 103 1.39 -7.52 -19.93
CA THR A 103 0.70 -8.66 -19.33
C THR A 103 0.56 -8.49 -17.82
N VAL A 104 -0.43 -9.17 -17.23
CA VAL A 104 -0.61 -9.24 -15.76
C VAL A 104 0.61 -9.80 -15.07
N PHE A 105 1.23 -10.84 -15.66
CA PHE A 105 2.47 -11.41 -15.12
C PHE A 105 3.59 -10.36 -15.00
N GLU A 106 3.83 -9.61 -16.09
CA GLU A 106 4.86 -8.58 -16.13
C GLU A 106 4.52 -7.41 -15.18
N GLU A 107 3.24 -7.02 -15.10
CA GLU A 107 2.77 -5.97 -14.19
C GLU A 107 3.03 -6.33 -12.72
N ILE A 108 2.77 -7.59 -12.33
CA ILE A 108 3.07 -8.07 -10.99
C ILE A 108 4.58 -8.16 -10.74
N ALA A 109 5.35 -8.61 -11.74
CA ALA A 109 6.81 -8.68 -11.65
C ALA A 109 7.47 -7.29 -11.53
N PHE A 110 6.83 -6.24 -12.02
CA PHE A 110 7.39 -4.89 -12.10
C PHE A 110 7.84 -4.33 -10.75
N GLY A 111 7.08 -4.59 -9.67
CA GLY A 111 7.50 -4.23 -8.31
C GLY A 111 8.81 -4.90 -7.89
N LEU A 112 8.96 -6.20 -8.20
CA LEU A 112 10.17 -6.97 -7.91
C LEU A 112 11.38 -6.49 -8.72
N GLU A 113 11.16 -6.11 -9.99
CA GLU A 113 12.21 -5.50 -10.84
C GLU A 113 12.74 -4.21 -10.21
N ASN A 114 11.84 -3.34 -9.74
CA ASN A 114 12.20 -2.04 -9.17
C ASN A 114 12.99 -2.15 -7.86
N ILE A 115 12.78 -3.20 -7.08
CA ILE A 115 13.54 -3.45 -5.85
C ILE A 115 14.76 -4.35 -6.07
N GLY A 116 15.06 -4.72 -7.32
CA GLY A 116 16.27 -5.45 -7.69
C GLY A 116 16.28 -6.94 -7.37
N VAL A 117 15.11 -7.59 -7.31
CA VAL A 117 15.02 -9.04 -7.12
C VAL A 117 15.66 -9.76 -8.33
N PRO A 118 16.50 -10.79 -8.12
CA PRO A 118 17.08 -11.57 -9.21
C PRO A 118 16.01 -12.23 -10.11
N ARG A 119 16.26 -12.23 -11.42
CA ARG A 119 15.27 -12.70 -12.40
C ARG A 119 14.80 -14.14 -12.18
N GLU A 120 15.69 -15.00 -11.73
CA GLU A 120 15.40 -16.40 -11.39
C GLU A 120 14.43 -16.55 -10.22
N GLU A 121 14.39 -15.58 -9.31
CA GLU A 121 13.48 -15.57 -8.17
C GLU A 121 12.12 -14.94 -8.49
N MET A 122 12.05 -14.03 -9.47
CA MET A 122 10.82 -13.31 -9.80
C MET A 122 9.72 -14.26 -10.27
N LYS A 123 10.04 -15.16 -11.21
CA LYS A 123 9.04 -16.05 -11.80
C LYS A 123 8.30 -16.91 -10.77
N PRO A 124 8.98 -17.67 -9.89
CA PRO A 124 8.29 -18.47 -8.87
C PRO A 124 7.52 -17.62 -7.86
N ARG A 125 7.99 -16.41 -7.52
CA ARG A 125 7.26 -15.48 -6.64
C ARG A 125 5.97 -15.00 -7.28
N VAL A 126 6.01 -14.59 -8.56
CA VAL A 126 4.81 -14.13 -9.29
C VAL A 126 3.81 -15.27 -9.44
N GLU A 127 4.24 -16.48 -9.84
CA GLU A 127 3.36 -17.64 -9.96
C GLU A 127 2.68 -17.99 -8.63
N LYS A 128 3.41 -17.95 -7.52
CA LYS A 128 2.87 -18.14 -6.17
C LYS A 128 1.83 -17.07 -5.81
N ALA A 129 2.12 -15.80 -6.11
CA ALA A 129 1.20 -14.70 -5.82
C ALA A 129 -0.08 -14.76 -6.65
N LEU A 130 0.02 -15.09 -7.95
CA LEU A 130 -1.11 -15.33 -8.84
C LEU A 130 -2.01 -16.45 -8.34
N ALA A 131 -1.42 -17.57 -7.90
CA ALA A 131 -2.15 -18.70 -7.34
C ALA A 131 -2.86 -18.32 -6.02
N LEU A 132 -2.17 -17.58 -5.13
CA LEU A 132 -2.74 -17.13 -3.85
C LEU A 132 -3.98 -16.26 -4.04
N THR A 133 -3.99 -15.40 -5.06
CA THR A 133 -5.10 -14.48 -5.35
C THR A 133 -6.13 -15.04 -6.35
N GLY A 134 -5.91 -16.25 -6.85
CA GLY A 134 -6.84 -16.95 -7.74
C GLY A 134 -6.98 -16.29 -9.12
N ILE A 135 -5.89 -15.74 -9.67
CA ILE A 135 -5.86 -15.07 -10.99
C ILE A 135 -4.79 -15.62 -11.94
N SER A 136 -4.36 -16.86 -11.73
CA SER A 136 -3.34 -17.50 -12.58
C SER A 136 -3.76 -17.58 -14.06
N ASP A 137 -5.04 -17.71 -14.33
CA ASP A 137 -5.63 -17.74 -15.68
C ASP A 137 -5.58 -16.38 -16.40
N LEU A 138 -5.28 -15.31 -15.68
CA LEU A 138 -5.17 -13.95 -16.22
C LEU A 138 -3.72 -13.55 -16.55
N ALA A 139 -2.73 -14.38 -16.23
CA ALA A 139 -1.30 -14.04 -16.29
C ALA A 139 -0.86 -13.42 -17.63
N ASP A 140 -1.34 -13.98 -18.75
CA ASP A 140 -0.98 -13.54 -20.09
C ASP A 140 -1.90 -12.45 -20.66
N ARG A 141 -2.93 -12.02 -19.92
CA ARG A 141 -3.86 -10.98 -20.36
C ARG A 141 -3.28 -9.59 -20.15
N SER A 142 -3.74 -8.65 -20.95
CA SER A 142 -3.47 -7.23 -20.70
C SER A 142 -4.23 -6.76 -19.44
N PRO A 143 -3.57 -6.06 -18.50
CA PRO A 143 -4.23 -5.48 -17.32
C PRO A 143 -5.42 -4.58 -17.66
N TYR A 144 -5.38 -3.93 -18.83
CA TYR A 144 -6.46 -3.04 -19.29
C TYR A 144 -7.67 -3.74 -19.89
N SER A 145 -7.56 -5.03 -20.20
CA SER A 145 -8.68 -5.84 -20.71
C SER A 145 -9.52 -6.49 -19.63
N LEU A 146 -9.18 -6.25 -18.37
CA LEU A 146 -9.78 -6.90 -17.20
C LEU A 146 -10.99 -6.11 -16.68
N SER A 147 -11.93 -6.82 -16.02
CA SER A 147 -12.99 -6.17 -15.25
C SER A 147 -12.42 -5.44 -14.02
N GLY A 148 -13.18 -4.51 -13.44
CA GLY A 148 -12.75 -3.75 -12.24
C GLY A 148 -12.32 -4.67 -11.09
N GLY A 149 -13.09 -5.71 -10.78
CA GLY A 149 -12.73 -6.67 -9.73
C GLY A 149 -11.49 -7.51 -10.06
N GLN A 150 -11.25 -7.82 -11.36
CA GLN A 150 -10.00 -8.48 -11.78
C GLN A 150 -8.80 -7.54 -11.64
N GLN A 151 -8.95 -6.27 -12.03
CA GLN A 151 -7.92 -5.25 -11.86
C GLN A 151 -7.59 -5.01 -10.37
N GLN A 152 -8.60 -5.03 -9.50
CA GLN A 152 -8.40 -4.94 -8.06
C GLN A 152 -7.55 -6.10 -7.52
N ARG A 153 -7.81 -7.34 -8.00
CA ARG A 153 -6.99 -8.50 -7.62
C ARG A 153 -5.56 -8.38 -8.16
N VAL A 154 -5.38 -7.91 -9.40
CA VAL A 154 -4.03 -7.65 -9.95
C VAL A 154 -3.30 -6.61 -9.11
N ALA A 155 -3.94 -5.49 -8.77
CA ALA A 155 -3.38 -4.45 -7.93
C ALA A 155 -2.97 -4.98 -6.55
N LEU A 156 -3.81 -5.80 -5.92
CA LEU A 156 -3.47 -6.44 -4.65
C LEU A 156 -2.30 -7.42 -4.80
N THR A 157 -2.30 -8.22 -5.88
CA THR A 157 -1.25 -9.21 -6.14
C THR A 157 0.11 -8.55 -6.36
N SER A 158 0.16 -7.38 -7.03
CA SER A 158 1.40 -6.62 -7.27
C SER A 158 2.03 -6.08 -5.97
N ILE A 159 1.23 -5.95 -4.91
CA ILE A 159 1.74 -5.59 -3.58
C ILE A 159 2.19 -6.85 -2.82
N LEU A 160 1.34 -7.88 -2.81
CA LEU A 160 1.59 -9.11 -2.05
C LEU A 160 2.86 -9.84 -2.51
N VAL A 161 3.20 -9.76 -3.81
CA VAL A 161 4.41 -10.39 -4.37
C VAL A 161 5.70 -9.82 -3.77
N MET A 162 5.65 -8.58 -3.26
CA MET A 162 6.76 -7.91 -2.60
C MET A 162 6.96 -8.36 -1.14
N GLU A 163 6.01 -9.12 -0.58
CA GLU A 163 6.03 -9.66 0.78
C GLU A 163 6.24 -8.56 1.86
N PRO A 164 5.43 -7.48 1.86
CA PRO A 164 5.59 -6.40 2.83
C PRO A 164 5.32 -6.90 4.26
N LYS A 165 5.98 -6.30 5.25
CA LYS A 165 5.75 -6.61 6.68
C LYS A 165 4.41 -6.08 7.19
N VAL A 166 3.96 -4.95 6.63
CA VAL A 166 2.67 -4.32 6.93
C VAL A 166 1.91 -4.11 5.64
N LEU A 167 0.66 -4.57 5.60
CA LEU A 167 -0.25 -4.36 4.48
C LEU A 167 -1.32 -3.35 4.89
N VAL A 168 -1.37 -2.23 4.19
CA VAL A 168 -2.36 -1.17 4.36
C VAL A 168 -3.35 -1.23 3.18
N LEU A 169 -4.64 -1.33 3.47
CA LEU A 169 -5.69 -1.47 2.47
C LEU A 169 -6.69 -0.30 2.61
N ASP A 170 -6.79 0.55 1.60
CA ASP A 170 -7.75 1.66 1.56
C ASP A 170 -8.94 1.25 0.70
N GLU A 171 -10.04 0.85 1.35
CA GLU A 171 -11.29 0.37 0.73
C GLU A 171 -11.08 -0.71 -0.37
N PRO A 172 -10.36 -1.81 -0.07
CA PRO A 172 -9.87 -2.74 -1.09
C PRO A 172 -10.95 -3.53 -1.82
N THR A 173 -12.21 -3.46 -1.39
CA THR A 173 -13.35 -4.16 -2.00
C THR A 173 -14.33 -3.24 -2.72
N SER A 174 -14.03 -1.94 -2.83
CA SER A 174 -14.93 -0.94 -3.42
C SER A 174 -15.27 -1.19 -4.91
N GLN A 175 -14.47 -1.99 -5.60
CA GLN A 175 -14.66 -2.37 -7.02
C GLN A 175 -14.99 -3.87 -7.19
N MET A 176 -15.19 -4.58 -6.08
CA MET A 176 -15.60 -6.00 -6.10
C MET A 176 -17.09 -6.10 -5.80
N ASP A 177 -17.82 -6.86 -6.63
CA ASP A 177 -19.22 -7.23 -6.40
C ASP A 177 -19.36 -8.31 -5.31
#